data_34aac2634bd27dfa16a78a9581ca5808
#
_entry.id   34aac2634bd27dfa16a78a9581ca5808
#
_cell.length_a   1.000
_cell.length_b   1.000
_cell.length_c   1.000
_cell.angle_alpha   90.00
_cell.angle_beta   90.00
_cell.angle_gamma   90.00
#
_symmetry.space_group_name_H-M   'P 1'
#
loop_
_entity.id
_entity.type
_entity.pdbx_description
1 polymer ?
#
loop_
_entity_poly.entity_id
_entity_poly.type
_entity_poly.pdbx_seq_one_letter_code
_entity_poly.pdbx_strand_id
1 'polypeptide(L)'
;ALLAKHIEQMPYNKTLVERLKNDPVFRYTCGFPVASSTPSEATFSRFIERLSQKENLLEELLQDVVKKAKEHEIIDGDHIAIDASKLDSYDAAVPKSKVIHDKAHPDWGSKRDTNGNQIRWFGWKVHIAVDTKSELPIAVRVTPASTHDANMALPLIEDIKQNYSIFNPTYYMLDMGYDSDDIYRTIYRDHSAQAIIPLNYRGAYAPPESLDWDCTPLCSMGYPMTYWGFDNGKIKFRCPHCTNKVNCPMGSNWCSSSNYGAVVKKSLSDNPRYFSYPHRGSAQWKKLYNERTSVERTFARLKKHLGLNNITVRRIKKTKTHVLLSCITLIAGTIAANLSFTQEKAA
;
A
#
# COMPACT_ATOMS: atom_id res chain seq x y z
N ALA A 1 23.04 -5.87 14.39
CA ALA A 1 23.04 -4.62 15.18
C ALA A 1 22.08 -3.56 14.59
N LEU A 2 22.12 -3.23 13.27
CA LEU A 2 21.18 -2.23 12.70
C LEU A 2 19.73 -2.71 12.77
N LEU A 3 19.43 -3.98 12.51
CA LEU A 3 18.08 -4.53 12.70
C LEU A 3 17.66 -4.46 14.18
N ALA A 4 18.56 -4.83 15.10
CA ALA A 4 18.32 -4.71 16.55
C ALA A 4 18.04 -3.26 16.99
N LYS A 5 18.70 -2.27 16.35
CA LYS A 5 18.41 -0.85 16.56
C LYS A 5 16.93 -0.51 16.24
N HIS A 6 16.37 -1.10 15.18
CA HIS A 6 14.95 -0.91 14.85
C HIS A 6 14.02 -1.62 15.84
N ILE A 7 14.34 -2.87 16.23
CA ILE A 7 13.55 -3.65 17.20
C ILE A 7 13.48 -2.94 18.55
N GLU A 8 14.60 -2.41 19.05
CA GLU A 8 14.66 -1.69 20.33
C GLU A 8 14.38 -0.18 20.17
N GLN A 9 13.97 0.26 18.98
CA GLN A 9 13.60 1.66 18.66
C GLN A 9 14.66 2.70 19.05
N MET A 10 15.93 2.34 18.97
CA MET A 10 17.04 3.24 19.31
C MET A 10 17.15 4.37 18.28
N PRO A 11 16.96 5.65 18.65
CA PRO A 11 16.96 6.73 17.66
C PRO A 11 18.38 7.01 17.11
N TYR A 12 19.42 6.89 17.94
CA TYR A 12 20.78 7.28 17.57
C TYR A 12 21.74 6.10 17.54
N ASN A 13 22.81 6.22 16.72
CA ASN A 13 23.89 5.24 16.72
C ASN A 13 24.65 5.22 18.06
N LYS A 14 24.72 6.35 18.77
CA LYS A 14 25.29 6.46 20.11
C LYS A 14 24.62 5.47 21.07
N THR A 15 23.29 5.45 21.12
CA THR A 15 22.51 4.54 21.97
C THR A 15 22.79 3.07 21.64
N LEU A 16 22.89 2.74 20.33
CA LEU A 16 23.26 1.39 19.89
C LEU A 16 24.66 1.01 20.39
N VAL A 17 25.65 1.90 20.27
CA VAL A 17 27.02 1.65 20.73
C VAL A 17 27.09 1.48 22.24
N GLU A 18 26.38 2.29 23.00
CA GLU A 18 26.27 2.16 24.47
C GLU A 18 25.64 0.82 24.85
N ARG A 19 24.58 0.40 24.18
CA ARG A 19 23.92 -0.90 24.39
C ARG A 19 24.87 -2.06 24.11
N LEU A 20 25.62 -2.00 22.99
CA LEU A 20 26.63 -3.01 22.63
C LEU A 20 27.79 -3.08 23.62
N LYS A 21 28.16 -1.96 24.27
CA LYS A 21 29.23 -1.94 25.25
C LYS A 21 28.78 -2.53 26.59
N ASN A 22 27.57 -2.23 27.03
CA ASN A 22 27.09 -2.50 28.36
C ASN A 22 26.37 -3.87 28.47
N ASP A 23 25.96 -4.48 27.37
CA ASP A 23 25.28 -5.77 27.35
C ASP A 23 26.03 -6.80 26.50
N PRO A 24 26.80 -7.72 27.15
CA PRO A 24 27.55 -8.77 26.46
C PRO A 24 26.64 -9.74 25.66
N VAL A 25 25.42 -10.03 26.16
CA VAL A 25 24.47 -10.92 25.50
C VAL A 25 23.94 -10.27 24.21
N PHE A 26 23.48 -9.02 24.31
CA PHE A 26 23.03 -8.25 23.15
C PHE A 26 24.15 -8.11 22.11
N ARG A 27 25.38 -7.85 22.56
CA ARG A 27 26.54 -7.75 21.70
C ARG A 27 26.81 -9.05 20.94
N TYR A 28 26.82 -10.18 21.65
CA TYR A 28 27.01 -11.51 21.05
C TYR A 28 25.89 -11.82 20.03
N THR A 29 24.62 -11.57 20.39
CA THR A 29 23.46 -11.74 19.53
C THR A 29 23.53 -10.86 18.26
N CYS A 30 24.14 -9.68 18.37
CA CYS A 30 24.42 -8.81 17.23
C CYS A 30 25.61 -9.26 16.34
N GLY A 31 26.25 -10.39 16.67
CA GLY A 31 27.37 -10.97 15.91
C GLY A 31 28.73 -10.37 16.22
N PHE A 32 28.90 -9.69 17.36
CA PHE A 32 30.18 -9.14 17.77
C PHE A 32 30.81 -9.97 18.91
N PRO A 33 32.11 -10.35 18.79
CA PRO A 33 32.78 -11.07 19.87
C PRO A 33 32.80 -10.27 21.17
N VAL A 34 32.50 -10.92 22.29
CA VAL A 34 32.41 -10.25 23.60
C VAL A 34 33.78 -9.73 24.05
N ALA A 35 34.85 -10.44 23.72
CA ALA A 35 36.21 -10.08 24.14
C ALA A 35 36.88 -9.00 23.25
N SER A 36 36.28 -8.63 22.10
CA SER A 36 36.87 -7.63 21.19
C SER A 36 36.32 -6.23 21.45
N SER A 37 36.87 -5.20 20.78
CA SER A 37 36.33 -3.85 20.85
C SER A 37 35.01 -3.73 20.10
N THR A 38 34.08 -2.92 20.62
CA THR A 38 32.81 -2.60 19.93
C THR A 38 33.05 -1.57 18.83
N PRO A 39 32.31 -1.65 17.69
CA PRO A 39 32.36 -0.60 16.69
C PRO A 39 31.97 0.75 17.27
N SER A 40 32.67 1.79 16.84
CA SER A 40 32.34 3.17 17.26
C SER A 40 31.13 3.71 16.52
N GLU A 41 30.56 4.81 17.00
CA GLU A 41 29.48 5.55 16.33
C GLU A 41 29.86 5.96 14.92
N ALA A 42 31.11 6.44 14.72
CA ALA A 42 31.64 6.78 13.42
C ALA A 42 31.73 5.56 12.46
N THR A 43 31.98 4.37 13.00
CA THR A 43 31.97 3.13 12.23
C THR A 43 30.59 2.80 11.71
N PHE A 44 29.55 2.90 12.54
CA PHE A 44 28.16 2.72 12.12
C PHE A 44 27.74 3.79 11.11
N SER A 45 28.12 5.04 11.31
CA SER A 45 27.80 6.12 10.37
C SER A 45 28.43 5.90 9.00
N ARG A 46 29.71 5.49 8.95
CA ARG A 46 30.40 5.13 7.69
C ARG A 46 29.79 3.88 7.05
N PHE A 47 29.36 2.91 7.83
CA PHE A 47 28.70 1.71 7.31
C PHE A 47 27.35 2.06 6.67
N ILE A 48 26.52 2.86 7.32
CA ILE A 48 25.25 3.35 6.77
C ILE A 48 25.49 4.16 5.49
N GLU A 49 26.52 5.01 5.45
CA GLU A 49 26.90 5.73 4.23
C GLU A 49 27.22 4.77 3.08
N ARG A 50 28.10 3.79 3.30
CA ARG A 50 28.45 2.79 2.29
C ARG A 50 27.26 1.95 1.84
N LEU A 51 26.39 1.56 2.80
CA LEU A 51 25.18 0.80 2.52
C LEU A 51 24.21 1.62 1.66
N SER A 52 24.06 2.91 1.95
CA SER A 52 23.18 3.81 1.18
C SER A 52 23.66 4.09 -0.24
N GLN A 53 24.95 3.87 -0.53
CA GLN A 53 25.53 3.99 -1.87
C GLN A 53 25.34 2.73 -2.73
N LYS A 54 25.12 1.57 -2.09
CA LYS A 54 24.79 0.30 -2.75
C LYS A 54 23.28 0.14 -2.82
N GLU A 55 22.65 0.92 -3.71
CA GLU A 55 21.19 1.09 -3.74
C GLU A 55 20.42 -0.24 -3.85
N ASN A 56 20.94 -1.20 -4.62
CA ASN A 56 20.23 -2.45 -4.87
C ASN A 56 20.31 -3.46 -3.71
N LEU A 57 21.37 -3.40 -2.88
CA LEU A 57 21.63 -4.45 -1.88
C LEU A 57 20.48 -4.62 -0.87
N LEU A 58 19.93 -3.52 -0.36
CA LEU A 58 18.79 -3.59 0.58
C LEU A 58 17.46 -3.90 -0.10
N GLU A 59 17.32 -3.51 -1.36
CA GLU A 59 16.15 -3.88 -2.18
C GLU A 59 16.18 -5.39 -2.47
N GLU A 60 17.31 -5.94 -2.85
CA GLU A 60 17.52 -7.40 -3.03
C GLU A 60 17.25 -8.14 -1.71
N LEU A 61 17.77 -7.65 -0.58
CA LEU A 61 17.50 -8.25 0.74
C LEU A 61 16.02 -8.18 1.11
N LEU A 62 15.32 -7.07 0.80
CA LEU A 62 13.87 -6.99 0.98
C LEU A 62 13.15 -8.05 0.13
N GLN A 63 13.55 -8.19 -1.14
CA GLN A 63 12.99 -9.20 -2.03
C GLN A 63 13.20 -10.62 -1.50
N ASP A 64 14.39 -10.91 -0.99
CA ASP A 64 14.72 -12.24 -0.44
C ASP A 64 13.89 -12.57 0.80
N VAL A 65 13.71 -11.63 1.74
CA VAL A 65 12.87 -11.88 2.92
C VAL A 65 11.39 -11.97 2.56
N VAL A 66 10.90 -11.24 1.56
CA VAL A 66 9.53 -11.36 1.02
C VAL A 66 9.32 -12.73 0.39
N LYS A 67 10.25 -13.19 -0.46
CA LYS A 67 10.20 -14.54 -1.06
C LYS A 67 10.19 -15.61 0.02
N LYS A 68 11.05 -15.47 1.03
CA LYS A 68 11.09 -16.39 2.17
C LYS A 68 9.78 -16.39 2.97
N ALA A 69 9.17 -15.25 3.19
CA ALA A 69 7.86 -15.16 3.84
C ALA A 69 6.75 -15.82 3.00
N LYS A 70 6.83 -15.78 1.66
CA LYS A 70 5.94 -16.51 0.76
C LYS A 70 6.15 -18.02 0.83
N GLU A 71 7.41 -18.48 0.84
CA GLU A 71 7.76 -19.91 0.99
C GLU A 71 7.21 -20.51 2.30
N HIS A 72 7.16 -19.70 3.37
CA HIS A 72 6.56 -20.09 4.66
C HIS A 72 5.05 -19.82 4.75
N GLU A 73 4.36 -19.53 3.64
CA GLU A 73 2.91 -19.26 3.56
C GLU A 73 2.44 -18.10 4.45
N ILE A 74 3.36 -17.22 4.88
CA ILE A 74 3.06 -16.03 5.68
C ILE A 74 2.44 -14.95 4.78
N ILE A 75 3.06 -14.67 3.63
CA ILE A 75 2.55 -13.75 2.61
C ILE A 75 1.73 -14.53 1.60
N ASP A 76 0.52 -14.04 1.31
CA ASP A 76 -0.34 -14.59 0.26
C ASP A 76 -0.03 -13.97 -1.10
N GLY A 77 0.00 -12.64 -1.16
CA GLY A 77 0.29 -11.88 -2.37
C GLY A 77 -0.85 -11.82 -3.39
N ASP A 78 -2.06 -12.27 -3.03
CA ASP A 78 -3.25 -12.20 -3.90
C ASP A 78 -3.95 -10.84 -3.81
N HIS A 79 -4.06 -10.28 -2.62
CA HIS A 79 -4.68 -8.99 -2.34
C HIS A 79 -3.64 -7.99 -1.84
N ILE A 80 -3.43 -6.91 -2.59
CA ILE A 80 -2.42 -5.89 -2.30
C ILE A 80 -3.06 -4.55 -1.98
N ALA A 81 -2.74 -3.98 -0.81
CA ALA A 81 -3.11 -2.62 -0.46
C ALA A 81 -1.94 -1.66 -0.68
N ILE A 82 -2.21 -0.48 -1.27
CA ILE A 82 -1.18 0.55 -1.52
C ILE A 82 -1.61 1.85 -0.85
N ASP A 83 -0.67 2.47 -0.14
CA ASP A 83 -0.87 3.80 0.44
C ASP A 83 0.48 4.48 0.71
N ALA A 84 0.41 5.76 1.09
CA ALA A 84 1.56 6.58 1.43
C ALA A 84 1.45 7.15 2.84
N SER A 85 2.61 7.32 3.49
CA SER A 85 2.66 7.97 4.78
C SER A 85 3.75 9.03 4.85
N LYS A 86 3.45 10.14 5.57
CA LYS A 86 4.43 11.18 5.83
C LYS A 86 5.59 10.66 6.66
N LEU A 87 6.76 11.25 6.40
CA LEU A 87 7.97 11.04 7.16
C LEU A 87 8.71 12.37 7.27
N ASP A 88 8.89 12.86 8.49
CA ASP A 88 9.56 14.13 8.72
C ASP A 88 11.06 14.03 8.43
N SER A 89 11.67 15.05 7.82
CA SER A 89 13.11 15.09 7.57
C SER A 89 13.88 15.38 8.85
N TYR A 90 15.10 14.87 8.95
CA TYR A 90 16.07 15.29 9.95
C TYR A 90 16.73 16.64 9.59
N ASP A 91 16.59 17.06 8.33
CA ASP A 91 17.04 18.38 7.89
C ASP A 91 16.10 19.48 8.42
N ALA A 92 16.68 20.63 8.79
CA ALA A 92 15.88 21.78 9.17
C ALA A 92 14.98 22.23 8.00
N ALA A 93 13.73 22.54 8.30
CA ALA A 93 12.79 23.04 7.31
C ALA A 93 13.27 24.39 6.74
N VAL A 94 13.21 24.52 5.41
CA VAL A 94 13.54 25.75 4.71
C VAL A 94 12.29 26.40 4.11
N PRO A 95 12.26 27.73 3.94
CA PRO A 95 11.17 28.41 3.24
C PRO A 95 10.97 27.82 1.84
N LYS A 96 9.72 27.76 1.36
CA LYS A 96 9.39 27.21 0.04
C LYS A 96 10.23 27.79 -1.11
N SER A 97 10.54 29.07 -1.04
CA SER A 97 11.39 29.76 -2.04
C SER A 97 12.86 29.31 -2.06
N LYS A 98 13.30 28.56 -1.05
CA LYS A 98 14.67 28.01 -0.93
C LYS A 98 14.73 26.50 -1.05
N VAL A 99 13.61 25.84 -1.36
CA VAL A 99 13.56 24.38 -1.55
C VAL A 99 14.26 24.03 -2.85
N ILE A 100 15.13 23.02 -2.77
CA ILE A 100 15.73 22.40 -3.96
C ILE A 100 14.74 21.35 -4.47
N HIS A 101 14.05 21.66 -5.57
CA HIS A 101 13.04 20.78 -6.16
C HIS A 101 13.70 19.68 -7.00
N ASP A 102 14.28 18.69 -6.34
CA ASP A 102 14.80 17.47 -6.95
C ASP A 102 14.39 16.23 -6.15
N LYS A 103 14.77 15.05 -6.66
CA LYS A 103 14.44 13.78 -6.00
C LYS A 103 15.36 13.47 -4.80
N ALA A 104 16.45 14.20 -4.60
CA ALA A 104 17.46 13.91 -3.59
C ALA A 104 17.28 14.67 -2.29
N HIS A 105 16.49 15.75 -2.30
CA HIS A 105 16.26 16.63 -1.15
C HIS A 105 14.84 16.54 -0.62
N PRO A 106 14.63 16.78 0.68
CA PRO A 106 13.29 16.84 1.26
C PRO A 106 12.51 18.05 0.75
N ASP A 107 11.18 17.95 0.73
CA ASP A 107 10.30 19.01 0.27
C ASP A 107 9.09 19.15 1.20
N TRP A 108 8.27 20.18 0.96
CA TRP A 108 7.04 20.44 1.69
C TRP A 108 5.91 19.55 1.18
N GLY A 109 5.34 18.77 2.09
CA GLY A 109 4.10 18.03 1.88
C GLY A 109 2.92 18.67 2.63
N SER A 110 1.71 18.39 2.17
CA SER A 110 0.50 18.74 2.89
C SER A 110 -0.58 17.68 2.71
N LYS A 111 -1.37 17.47 3.77
CA LYS A 111 -2.58 16.64 3.72
C LYS A 111 -3.65 17.25 4.62
N ARG A 112 -4.90 16.86 4.44
CA ARG A 112 -5.95 17.15 5.39
C ARG A 112 -6.07 16.02 6.40
N ASP A 113 -6.29 16.34 7.67
CA ASP A 113 -6.64 15.36 8.69
C ASP A 113 -8.14 15.00 8.62
N THR A 114 -8.58 14.10 9.49
CA THR A 114 -9.99 13.68 9.60
C THR A 114 -10.94 14.82 9.99
N ASN A 115 -10.42 15.90 10.60
CA ASN A 115 -11.17 17.08 10.99
C ASN A 115 -11.14 18.18 9.92
N GLY A 116 -10.50 17.92 8.76
CA GLY A 116 -10.37 18.88 7.67
C GLY A 116 -9.22 19.89 7.82
N ASN A 117 -8.43 19.83 8.90
CA ASN A 117 -7.30 20.72 9.12
C ASN A 117 -6.14 20.39 8.19
N GLN A 118 -5.46 21.41 7.67
CA GLN A 118 -4.29 21.22 6.82
C GLN A 118 -3.04 20.93 7.67
N ILE A 119 -2.54 19.69 7.62
CA ILE A 119 -1.24 19.32 8.16
C ILE A 119 -0.17 19.56 7.09
N ARG A 120 0.88 20.29 7.44
CA ARG A 120 2.07 20.52 6.59
C ARG A 120 3.30 19.93 7.27
N TRP A 121 4.20 19.38 6.49
CA TRP A 121 5.49 18.88 7.00
C TRP A 121 6.59 19.11 5.96
N PHE A 122 7.83 19.17 6.41
CA PHE A 122 9.01 19.19 5.55
C PHE A 122 9.72 17.86 5.65
N GLY A 123 9.84 17.15 4.53
CA GLY A 123 10.45 15.80 4.55
C GLY A 123 10.13 14.96 3.34
N TRP A 124 9.70 13.73 3.63
CA TRP A 124 9.55 12.64 2.68
C TRP A 124 8.15 12.03 2.74
N LYS A 125 7.84 11.21 1.76
CA LYS A 125 6.76 10.23 1.80
C LYS A 125 7.33 8.83 1.62
N VAL A 126 6.79 7.89 2.37
CA VAL A 126 7.01 6.46 2.17
C VAL A 126 5.76 5.89 1.55
N HIS A 127 5.91 5.32 0.37
CA HIS A 127 4.85 4.61 -0.35
C HIS A 127 5.11 3.12 -0.21
N ILE A 128 4.12 2.35 0.20
CA ILE A 128 4.25 0.90 0.37
C ILE A 128 3.11 0.16 -0.31
N ALA A 129 3.43 -1.00 -0.85
CA ALA A 129 2.47 -2.02 -1.23
C ALA A 129 2.56 -3.16 -0.20
N VAL A 130 1.43 -3.58 0.32
CA VAL A 130 1.30 -4.49 1.46
C VAL A 130 0.41 -5.66 1.09
N ASP A 131 0.80 -6.88 1.44
CA ASP A 131 -0.09 -8.03 1.45
C ASP A 131 -1.16 -7.86 2.53
N THR A 132 -2.44 -7.88 2.15
CA THR A 132 -3.52 -7.54 3.08
C THR A 132 -3.72 -8.56 4.18
N LYS A 133 -3.35 -9.82 3.93
CA LYS A 133 -3.52 -10.94 4.88
C LYS A 133 -2.47 -10.92 5.98
N SER A 134 -1.21 -10.75 5.62
CA SER A 134 -0.08 -10.74 6.56
C SER A 134 0.22 -9.36 7.13
N GLU A 135 -0.25 -8.29 6.47
CA GLU A 135 0.11 -6.90 6.77
C GLU A 135 1.63 -6.65 6.67
N LEU A 136 2.29 -7.35 5.74
CA LEU A 136 3.73 -7.20 5.49
C LEU A 136 3.99 -6.40 4.20
N PRO A 137 4.97 -5.48 4.22
CA PRO A 137 5.33 -4.72 3.03
C PRO A 137 5.99 -5.61 1.98
N ILE A 138 5.54 -5.51 0.72
CA ILE A 138 6.10 -6.24 -0.43
C ILE A 138 6.99 -5.32 -1.27
N ALA A 139 6.55 -4.09 -1.50
CA ALA A 139 7.30 -3.09 -2.25
C ALA A 139 7.29 -1.75 -1.52
N VAL A 140 8.39 -1.01 -1.63
CA VAL A 140 8.62 0.23 -0.86
C VAL A 140 9.33 1.26 -1.74
N ARG A 141 8.79 2.48 -1.77
CA ARG A 141 9.43 3.64 -2.39
C ARG A 141 9.45 4.84 -1.46
N VAL A 142 10.48 5.64 -1.54
CA VAL A 142 10.63 6.90 -0.78
C VAL A 142 10.75 8.05 -1.77
N THR A 143 9.99 9.11 -1.54
CA THR A 143 9.98 10.31 -2.39
C THR A 143 10.02 11.58 -1.54
N PRO A 144 10.38 12.74 -2.12
CA PRO A 144 10.10 14.03 -1.51
C PRO A 144 8.62 14.18 -1.17
N ALA A 145 8.30 14.90 -0.10
CA ALA A 145 6.93 15.03 0.40
C ALA A 145 5.96 15.72 -0.59
N SER A 146 6.46 16.48 -1.56
CA SER A 146 5.67 17.13 -2.63
C SER A 146 5.15 16.16 -3.69
N THR A 147 5.73 14.95 -3.78
CA THR A 147 5.30 13.95 -4.77
C THR A 147 3.85 13.54 -4.53
N HIS A 148 3.03 13.55 -5.59
CA HIS A 148 1.64 13.09 -5.49
C HIS A 148 1.57 11.56 -5.36
N ASP A 149 0.72 11.06 -4.44
CA ASP A 149 0.68 9.65 -4.08
C ASP A 149 0.29 8.75 -5.27
N ALA A 150 -0.66 9.20 -6.09
CA ALA A 150 -1.10 8.47 -7.28
C ALA A 150 0.03 8.17 -8.29
N ASN A 151 1.06 9.02 -8.35
CA ASN A 151 2.20 8.81 -9.25
C ASN A 151 3.06 7.60 -8.83
N MET A 152 2.90 7.10 -7.60
CA MET A 152 3.68 5.99 -7.09
C MET A 152 2.94 4.65 -7.09
N ALA A 153 1.63 4.63 -7.44
CA ALA A 153 0.86 3.39 -7.53
C ALA A 153 1.43 2.45 -8.59
N LEU A 154 1.48 2.89 -9.84
CA LEU A 154 1.98 2.06 -10.95
C LEU A 154 3.45 1.64 -10.77
N PRO A 155 4.38 2.53 -10.34
CA PRO A 155 5.73 2.10 -10.01
C PRO A 155 5.84 1.01 -8.94
N LEU A 156 4.99 1.02 -7.89
CA LEU A 156 4.98 -0.05 -6.89
C LEU A 156 4.41 -1.36 -7.44
N ILE A 157 3.36 -1.28 -8.25
CA ILE A 157 2.75 -2.45 -8.91
C ILE A 157 3.76 -3.09 -9.88
N GLU A 158 4.49 -2.27 -10.62
CA GLU A 158 5.53 -2.76 -11.53
C GLU A 158 6.70 -3.39 -10.77
N ASP A 159 7.13 -2.81 -9.63
CA ASP A 159 8.14 -3.44 -8.75
C ASP A 159 7.70 -4.84 -8.30
N ILE A 160 6.42 -5.02 -7.96
CA ILE A 160 5.90 -6.33 -7.57
C ILE A 160 6.01 -7.32 -8.74
N LYS A 161 5.57 -6.92 -9.93
CA LYS A 161 5.59 -7.76 -11.13
C LYS A 161 7.01 -8.16 -11.54
N GLN A 162 7.94 -7.21 -11.50
CA GLN A 162 9.33 -7.45 -11.92
C GLN A 162 10.12 -8.30 -10.91
N ASN A 163 9.88 -8.07 -9.60
CA ASN A 163 10.69 -8.69 -8.55
C ASN A 163 10.13 -10.03 -8.08
N TYR A 164 8.84 -10.31 -8.31
CA TYR A 164 8.18 -11.49 -7.76
C TYR A 164 7.29 -12.18 -8.79
N SER A 165 7.89 -13.03 -9.63
CA SER A 165 7.13 -13.88 -10.57
C SER A 165 6.18 -14.89 -9.89
N ILE A 166 6.36 -15.08 -8.57
CA ILE A 166 5.54 -15.97 -7.73
C ILE A 166 4.23 -15.31 -7.26
N PHE A 167 4.06 -14.00 -7.44
CA PHE A 167 2.83 -13.28 -7.11
C PHE A 167 1.99 -13.04 -8.36
N ASN A 168 0.71 -13.25 -8.22
CA ASN A 168 -0.28 -12.94 -9.24
C ASN A 168 -1.50 -12.28 -8.59
N PRO A 169 -1.36 -10.99 -8.18
CA PRO A 169 -2.41 -10.32 -7.43
C PRO A 169 -3.72 -10.22 -8.22
N THR A 170 -4.82 -10.60 -7.57
CA THR A 170 -6.17 -10.47 -8.13
C THR A 170 -6.75 -9.07 -7.90
N TYR A 171 -6.44 -8.46 -6.76
CA TYR A 171 -6.97 -7.17 -6.37
C TYR A 171 -5.89 -6.21 -5.85
N TYR A 172 -6.00 -4.95 -6.28
CA TYR A 172 -5.25 -3.82 -5.72
C TYR A 172 -6.21 -2.84 -5.06
N MET A 173 -6.07 -2.62 -3.74
CA MET A 173 -6.89 -1.73 -2.94
C MET A 173 -6.14 -0.42 -2.68
N LEU A 174 -6.71 0.70 -3.13
CA LEU A 174 -6.12 2.03 -2.95
C LEU A 174 -7.21 3.01 -2.47
N ASP A 175 -6.79 4.15 -1.92
CA ASP A 175 -7.74 5.17 -1.50
C ASP A 175 -8.27 6.00 -2.68
N MET A 176 -9.25 6.88 -2.40
CA MET A 176 -9.86 7.78 -3.38
C MET A 176 -8.86 8.73 -4.04
N GLY A 177 -7.72 9.03 -3.39
CA GLY A 177 -6.66 9.89 -3.93
C GLY A 177 -5.96 9.29 -5.15
N TYR A 178 -6.06 7.98 -5.33
CA TYR A 178 -5.51 7.24 -6.47
C TYR A 178 -6.50 7.06 -7.63
N ASP A 179 -7.71 7.62 -7.57
CA ASP A 179 -8.70 7.50 -8.64
C ASP A 179 -8.21 8.19 -9.92
N SER A 180 -7.66 7.40 -10.83
CA SER A 180 -7.15 7.80 -12.14
C SER A 180 -7.45 6.72 -13.17
N ASP A 181 -7.96 7.11 -14.33
CA ASP A 181 -8.29 6.18 -15.43
C ASP A 181 -7.07 5.34 -15.85
N ASP A 182 -5.88 5.94 -15.84
CA ASP A 182 -4.62 5.27 -16.16
C ASP A 182 -4.31 4.12 -15.17
N ILE A 183 -4.50 4.33 -13.87
CA ILE A 183 -4.28 3.30 -12.84
C ILE A 183 -5.23 2.11 -13.07
N TYR A 184 -6.52 2.36 -13.29
CA TYR A 184 -7.49 1.28 -13.53
C TYR A 184 -7.17 0.50 -14.80
N ARG A 185 -6.83 1.21 -15.90
CA ARG A 185 -6.53 0.59 -17.20
C ARG A 185 -5.28 -0.27 -17.14
N THR A 186 -4.21 0.24 -16.52
CA THR A 186 -2.94 -0.47 -16.38
C THR A 186 -3.12 -1.72 -15.50
N ILE A 187 -3.77 -1.60 -14.33
CA ILE A 187 -4.05 -2.75 -13.48
C ILE A 187 -4.86 -3.82 -14.24
N TYR A 188 -5.90 -3.41 -14.96
CA TYR A 188 -6.75 -4.34 -15.69
C TYR A 188 -6.05 -5.01 -16.88
N ARG A 189 -5.35 -4.22 -17.72
CA ARG A 189 -4.77 -4.70 -18.99
C ARG A 189 -3.43 -5.39 -18.79
N ASP A 190 -2.54 -4.76 -18.00
CA ASP A 190 -1.14 -5.15 -17.95
C ASP A 190 -0.85 -6.10 -16.79
N HIS A 191 -1.72 -6.09 -15.77
CA HIS A 191 -1.58 -6.95 -14.59
C HIS A 191 -2.71 -7.97 -14.45
N SER A 192 -3.72 -7.98 -15.35
CA SER A 192 -4.86 -8.90 -15.31
C SER A 192 -5.60 -8.91 -13.96
N ALA A 193 -5.57 -7.80 -13.23
CA ALA A 193 -6.10 -7.62 -11.88
C ALA A 193 -7.25 -6.61 -11.86
N GLN A 194 -7.88 -6.45 -10.71
CA GLN A 194 -8.94 -5.46 -10.48
C GLN A 194 -8.49 -4.38 -9.50
N ALA A 195 -8.78 -3.13 -9.83
CA ALA A 195 -8.57 -2.00 -8.94
C ALA A 195 -9.81 -1.76 -8.07
N ILE A 196 -9.65 -1.81 -6.75
CA ILE A 196 -10.68 -1.52 -5.76
C ILE A 196 -10.38 -0.13 -5.18
N ILE A 197 -10.86 0.90 -5.89
CA ILE A 197 -10.63 2.31 -5.57
C ILE A 197 -11.97 3.04 -5.57
N PRO A 198 -12.33 3.83 -4.53
CA PRO A 198 -13.51 4.68 -4.56
C PRO A 198 -13.36 5.77 -5.63
N LEU A 199 -14.45 6.08 -6.31
CA LEU A 199 -14.45 7.14 -7.32
C LEU A 199 -14.35 8.52 -6.65
N ASN A 200 -13.49 9.36 -7.19
CA ASN A 200 -13.38 10.76 -6.85
C ASN A 200 -14.07 11.60 -7.92
N TYR A 201 -15.27 12.05 -7.65
CA TYR A 201 -16.05 12.84 -8.58
C TYR A 201 -15.58 14.31 -8.68
N ARG A 202 -14.59 14.72 -7.88
CA ARG A 202 -13.94 16.05 -7.97
C ARG A 202 -14.93 17.22 -8.00
N GLY A 203 -16.00 17.12 -7.21
CA GLY A 203 -17.03 18.14 -7.11
C GLY A 203 -18.06 18.12 -8.25
N ALA A 204 -18.18 17.01 -8.98
CA ALA A 204 -19.26 16.84 -9.96
C ALA A 204 -20.63 16.93 -9.28
N TYR A 205 -21.56 17.65 -9.91
CA TYR A 205 -22.93 17.84 -9.38
C TYR A 205 -23.87 16.67 -9.70
N ALA A 206 -23.48 15.81 -10.64
CA ALA A 206 -24.27 14.66 -11.06
C ALA A 206 -23.35 13.46 -11.35
N PRO A 207 -23.86 12.23 -11.21
CA PRO A 207 -23.12 11.04 -11.62
C PRO A 207 -22.92 11.03 -13.15
N PRO A 208 -22.06 10.13 -13.70
CA PRO A 208 -21.90 9.98 -15.13
C PRO A 208 -23.24 9.68 -15.82
N GLU A 209 -23.36 10.09 -17.07
CA GLU A 209 -24.60 9.92 -17.83
C GLU A 209 -25.09 8.47 -17.81
N SER A 210 -26.39 8.28 -17.56
CA SER A 210 -27.05 6.97 -17.48
C SER A 210 -26.52 6.01 -16.41
N LEU A 211 -25.78 6.53 -15.41
CA LEU A 211 -25.25 5.77 -14.27
C LEU A 211 -25.65 6.44 -12.96
N ASP A 212 -25.64 5.69 -11.86
CA ASP A 212 -25.66 6.25 -10.50
C ASP A 212 -24.24 6.52 -9.97
N TRP A 213 -24.13 6.94 -8.71
CA TRP A 213 -22.84 7.24 -8.06
C TRP A 213 -21.94 6.01 -7.84
N ASP A 214 -22.48 4.81 -7.89
CA ASP A 214 -21.73 3.55 -7.87
C ASP A 214 -21.42 3.01 -9.27
N CYS A 215 -21.76 3.80 -10.31
CA CYS A 215 -21.69 3.41 -11.72
C CYS A 215 -22.60 2.22 -12.06
N THR A 216 -23.74 2.08 -11.34
CA THR A 216 -24.82 1.17 -11.71
C THR A 216 -25.59 1.79 -12.89
N PRO A 217 -25.83 1.06 -13.99
CA PRO A 217 -26.66 1.57 -15.09
C PRO A 217 -28.10 1.91 -14.60
N LEU A 218 -28.63 3.02 -15.10
CA LEU A 218 -30.01 3.39 -14.88
C LEU A 218 -30.89 2.73 -15.95
N CYS A 219 -32.06 2.26 -15.54
CA CYS A 219 -33.06 1.77 -16.47
C CYS A 219 -33.78 2.94 -17.19
N SER A 220 -34.65 2.66 -18.17
CA SER A 220 -35.40 3.68 -18.94
C SER A 220 -36.26 4.61 -18.10
N MET A 221 -36.60 4.20 -16.85
CA MET A 221 -37.32 5.02 -15.86
C MET A 221 -36.41 5.71 -14.86
N GLY A 222 -35.08 5.70 -15.08
CA GLY A 222 -34.12 6.34 -14.20
C GLY A 222 -33.83 5.61 -12.88
N TYR A 223 -34.33 4.39 -12.67
CA TYR A 223 -33.99 3.61 -11.47
C TYR A 223 -32.66 2.86 -11.63
N PRO A 224 -31.78 2.81 -10.62
CA PRO A 224 -30.59 1.98 -10.63
C PRO A 224 -30.95 0.49 -10.87
N MET A 225 -30.32 -0.12 -11.84
CA MET A 225 -30.53 -1.55 -12.13
C MET A 225 -29.90 -2.42 -11.05
N THR A 226 -30.45 -3.61 -10.85
CA THR A 226 -29.93 -4.56 -9.84
C THR A 226 -28.70 -5.28 -10.39
N TYR A 227 -27.56 -5.16 -9.70
CA TYR A 227 -26.38 -5.98 -9.98
C TYR A 227 -26.74 -7.48 -9.87
N TRP A 228 -26.42 -8.26 -10.91
CA TRP A 228 -26.87 -9.66 -11.02
C TRP A 228 -25.72 -10.64 -11.19
N GLY A 229 -24.48 -10.18 -11.22
CA GLY A 229 -23.31 -11.04 -11.32
C GLY A 229 -22.39 -10.68 -12.48
N PHE A 230 -21.48 -11.59 -12.76
CA PHE A 230 -20.40 -11.43 -13.75
C PHE A 230 -20.39 -12.65 -14.66
N ASP A 231 -20.27 -12.42 -15.95
CA ASP A 231 -20.27 -13.47 -16.97
C ASP A 231 -19.43 -13.03 -18.18
N ASN A 232 -18.44 -13.83 -18.57
CA ASN A 232 -17.59 -13.64 -19.74
C ASN A 232 -17.02 -12.20 -19.88
N GLY A 233 -16.37 -11.69 -18.83
CA GLY A 233 -15.77 -10.34 -18.83
C GLY A 233 -16.77 -9.19 -18.74
N LYS A 234 -18.05 -9.48 -18.51
CA LYS A 234 -19.12 -8.47 -18.45
C LYS A 234 -19.89 -8.54 -17.13
N ILE A 235 -20.12 -7.37 -16.55
CA ILE A 235 -21.03 -7.22 -15.42
C ILE A 235 -22.45 -7.20 -15.96
N LYS A 236 -23.32 -7.96 -15.33
CA LYS A 236 -24.74 -8.08 -15.67
C LYS A 236 -25.60 -7.34 -14.67
N PHE A 237 -26.53 -6.55 -15.19
CA PHE A 237 -27.53 -5.85 -14.41
C PHE A 237 -28.94 -6.19 -14.93
N ARG A 238 -29.90 -6.30 -14.02
CA ARG A 238 -31.29 -6.65 -14.31
C ARG A 238 -32.25 -5.53 -13.93
N CYS A 239 -33.44 -5.57 -14.54
CA CYS A 239 -34.54 -4.69 -14.19
C CYS A 239 -34.82 -4.72 -12.67
N PRO A 240 -34.79 -3.57 -11.98
CA PRO A 240 -35.00 -3.53 -10.53
C PRO A 240 -36.43 -3.87 -10.11
N HIS A 241 -37.42 -3.68 -10.98
CA HIS A 241 -38.80 -4.12 -10.75
C HIS A 241 -38.91 -5.65 -10.75
N CYS A 242 -38.34 -6.33 -11.76
CA CYS A 242 -38.35 -7.79 -11.85
C CYS A 242 -37.50 -8.49 -10.76
N THR A 243 -36.69 -7.74 -10.03
CA THR A 243 -35.93 -8.23 -8.87
C THR A 243 -36.51 -7.75 -7.54
N ASN A 244 -37.72 -7.21 -7.54
CA ASN A 244 -38.46 -6.72 -6.37
C ASN A 244 -37.73 -5.62 -5.56
N LYS A 245 -36.89 -4.80 -6.23
CA LYS A 245 -36.18 -3.69 -5.61
C LYS A 245 -36.96 -2.37 -5.67
N VAL A 246 -37.78 -2.19 -6.70
CA VAL A 246 -38.62 -1.00 -6.90
C VAL A 246 -39.97 -1.40 -7.46
N ASN A 247 -41.01 -0.59 -7.18
CA ASN A 247 -42.29 -0.72 -7.86
C ASN A 247 -42.32 0.23 -9.05
N CYS A 248 -42.08 -0.33 -10.26
CA CYS A 248 -42.08 0.47 -11.50
C CYS A 248 -43.50 0.72 -11.98
N PRO A 249 -43.94 1.97 -12.20
CA PRO A 249 -45.30 2.29 -12.67
C PRO A 249 -45.59 1.72 -14.06
N MET A 250 -44.56 1.44 -14.88
CA MET A 250 -44.71 0.87 -16.21
C MET A 250 -44.72 -0.67 -16.21
N GLY A 251 -44.55 -1.30 -15.04
CA GLY A 251 -44.46 -2.76 -14.93
C GLY A 251 -43.22 -3.38 -15.61
N SER A 252 -43.20 -4.72 -15.74
CA SER A 252 -42.09 -5.44 -16.34
C SER A 252 -42.10 -5.43 -17.87
N ASN A 253 -43.27 -5.35 -18.48
CA ASN A 253 -43.44 -5.62 -19.92
C ASN A 253 -43.13 -4.40 -20.82
N TRP A 254 -43.00 -3.21 -20.26
CA TRP A 254 -42.71 -1.99 -21.04
C TRP A 254 -41.28 -1.99 -21.60
N CYS A 255 -40.29 -2.40 -20.81
CA CYS A 255 -38.87 -2.39 -21.22
C CYS A 255 -38.43 -3.70 -21.88
N SER A 256 -39.16 -4.80 -21.68
CA SER A 256 -38.80 -6.13 -22.17
C SER A 256 -40.03 -7.03 -22.15
N SER A 257 -40.19 -7.83 -23.21
CA SER A 257 -41.22 -8.86 -23.29
C SER A 257 -40.96 -10.09 -22.41
N SER A 258 -39.76 -10.17 -21.83
CA SER A 258 -39.36 -11.28 -20.98
C SER A 258 -39.74 -11.05 -19.52
N ASN A 259 -40.29 -12.06 -18.85
CA ASN A 259 -40.53 -12.05 -17.40
C ASN A 259 -39.25 -11.89 -16.57
N TYR A 260 -38.08 -12.13 -17.19
CA TYR A 260 -36.77 -11.87 -16.57
C TYR A 260 -36.47 -10.38 -16.46
N GLY A 261 -37.15 -9.53 -17.26
CA GLY A 261 -36.98 -8.10 -17.34
C GLY A 261 -35.81 -7.66 -18.21
N ALA A 262 -35.66 -6.36 -18.36
CA ALA A 262 -34.56 -5.78 -19.13
C ALA A 262 -33.19 -6.11 -18.48
N VAL A 263 -32.22 -6.40 -19.33
CA VAL A 263 -30.84 -6.76 -18.95
C VAL A 263 -29.87 -5.82 -19.62
N VAL A 264 -28.93 -5.28 -18.85
CA VAL A 264 -27.77 -4.53 -19.35
C VAL A 264 -26.51 -5.26 -18.98
N LYS A 265 -25.60 -5.44 -19.96
CA LYS A 265 -24.26 -5.98 -19.73
C LYS A 265 -23.24 -4.89 -20.03
N LYS A 266 -22.27 -4.68 -19.13
CA LYS A 266 -21.17 -3.72 -19.28
C LYS A 266 -19.84 -4.47 -19.25
N SER A 267 -18.99 -4.24 -20.26
CA SER A 267 -17.66 -4.86 -20.30
C SER A 267 -16.71 -4.13 -19.36
N LEU A 268 -15.89 -4.88 -18.63
CA LEU A 268 -14.81 -4.31 -17.82
C LEU A 268 -13.76 -3.62 -18.71
N SER A 269 -13.50 -4.17 -19.92
CA SER A 269 -12.53 -3.63 -20.87
C SER A 269 -12.91 -2.26 -21.42
N ASP A 270 -14.22 -1.94 -21.50
CA ASP A 270 -14.71 -0.68 -22.06
C ASP A 270 -14.34 0.49 -21.15
N ASN A 271 -14.58 0.32 -19.85
CA ASN A 271 -14.24 1.31 -18.85
C ASN A 271 -13.98 0.66 -17.47
N PRO A 272 -12.74 0.19 -17.19
CA PRO A 272 -12.41 -0.47 -15.93
C PRO A 272 -12.49 0.45 -14.71
N ARG A 273 -12.51 1.80 -14.91
CA ARG A 273 -12.74 2.75 -13.83
C ARG A 273 -14.20 2.74 -13.38
N TYR A 274 -15.17 2.66 -14.28
CA TYR A 274 -16.60 2.65 -13.95
C TYR A 274 -17.10 1.23 -13.66
N PHE A 275 -16.64 0.26 -14.42
CA PHE A 275 -17.10 -1.12 -14.33
C PHE A 275 -15.98 -2.01 -13.78
N SER A 276 -16.03 -2.29 -12.48
CA SER A 276 -15.09 -3.17 -11.77
C SER A 276 -15.79 -4.45 -11.31
N TYR A 277 -15.05 -5.53 -11.19
CA TYR A 277 -15.53 -6.75 -10.56
C TYR A 277 -14.79 -7.00 -9.24
N PRO A 278 -15.53 -7.19 -8.13
CA PRO A 278 -16.97 -7.06 -7.98
C PRO A 278 -17.48 -5.62 -8.22
N HIS A 279 -18.78 -5.49 -8.49
CA HIS A 279 -19.41 -4.19 -8.71
C HIS A 279 -19.34 -3.31 -7.46
N ARG A 280 -19.00 -2.02 -7.61
CA ARG A 280 -18.72 -1.06 -6.51
C ARG A 280 -19.85 -0.94 -5.49
N GLY A 281 -21.11 -0.93 -5.90
CA GLY A 281 -22.28 -0.92 -5.00
C GLY A 281 -22.53 -2.25 -4.26
N SER A 282 -21.73 -3.31 -4.50
CA SER A 282 -21.94 -4.61 -3.87
C SER A 282 -21.30 -4.73 -2.48
N ALA A 283 -21.87 -5.61 -1.64
CA ALA A 283 -21.28 -5.92 -0.34
C ALA A 283 -19.88 -6.55 -0.47
N GLN A 284 -19.63 -7.32 -1.54
CA GLN A 284 -18.33 -7.93 -1.82
C GLN A 284 -17.26 -6.87 -2.08
N TRP A 285 -17.57 -5.84 -2.88
CA TRP A 285 -16.64 -4.73 -3.12
C TRP A 285 -16.30 -3.99 -1.82
N LYS A 286 -17.31 -3.72 -0.98
CA LYS A 286 -17.09 -3.05 0.33
C LYS A 286 -16.20 -3.89 1.23
N LYS A 287 -16.38 -5.23 1.23
CA LYS A 287 -15.52 -6.15 2.00
C LYS A 287 -14.06 -6.06 1.52
N LEU A 288 -13.81 -6.12 0.21
CA LEU A 288 -12.47 -5.98 -0.37
C LEU A 288 -11.86 -4.62 -0.05
N TYR A 289 -12.63 -3.54 -0.22
CA TYR A 289 -12.13 -2.19 0.07
C TYR A 289 -11.71 -2.03 1.54
N ASN A 290 -12.41 -2.67 2.47
CA ASN A 290 -12.04 -2.63 3.89
C ASN A 290 -10.68 -3.28 4.17
N GLU A 291 -10.20 -4.19 3.33
CA GLU A 291 -8.87 -4.79 3.45
C GLU A 291 -7.76 -3.74 3.25
N ARG A 292 -8.03 -2.59 2.60
CA ARG A 292 -7.10 -1.47 2.47
C ARG A 292 -6.55 -1.02 3.84
N THR A 293 -7.32 -1.16 4.92
CA THR A 293 -6.85 -0.77 6.27
C THR A 293 -5.62 -1.54 6.74
N SER A 294 -5.26 -2.64 6.08
CA SER A 294 -4.03 -3.41 6.36
C SER A 294 -2.77 -2.55 6.19
N VAL A 295 -2.73 -1.67 5.18
CA VAL A 295 -1.58 -0.79 4.96
C VAL A 295 -1.45 0.25 6.08
N GLU A 296 -2.57 0.74 6.63
CA GLU A 296 -2.57 1.66 7.77
C GLU A 296 -2.01 0.97 9.03
N ARG A 297 -2.41 -0.30 9.27
CA ARG A 297 -1.88 -1.12 10.38
C ARG A 297 -0.40 -1.42 10.19
N THR A 298 0.05 -1.68 8.97
CA THR A 298 1.48 -1.84 8.65
C THR A 298 2.27 -0.57 8.99
N PHE A 299 1.79 0.60 8.57
CA PHE A 299 2.43 1.87 8.94
C PHE A 299 2.43 2.10 10.45
N ALA A 300 1.35 1.75 11.15
CA ALA A 300 1.29 1.85 12.60
C ALA A 300 2.36 0.96 13.26
N ARG A 301 2.53 -0.29 12.81
CA ARG A 301 3.58 -1.21 13.29
C ARG A 301 4.98 -0.66 13.04
N LEU A 302 5.26 -0.21 11.81
CA LEU A 302 6.55 0.36 11.44
C LEU A 302 6.89 1.62 12.27
N LYS A 303 5.93 2.51 12.48
CA LYS A 303 6.13 3.76 13.22
C LYS A 303 6.21 3.55 14.73
N LYS A 304 5.29 2.74 15.29
CA LYS A 304 5.14 2.57 16.74
C LYS A 304 6.13 1.56 17.31
N HIS A 305 6.51 0.52 16.56
CA HIS A 305 7.30 -0.60 17.07
C HIS A 305 8.69 -0.73 16.45
N LEU A 306 8.93 -0.14 15.29
CA LEU A 306 10.20 -0.29 14.57
C LEU A 306 10.89 1.05 14.26
N GLY A 307 10.46 2.13 14.92
CA GLY A 307 11.14 3.42 14.88
C GLY A 307 11.20 4.06 13.47
N LEU A 308 10.23 3.77 12.58
CA LEU A 308 10.22 4.37 11.24
C LEU A 308 10.29 5.91 11.29
N ASN A 309 9.67 6.55 12.29
CA ASN A 309 9.70 7.99 12.47
C ASN A 309 11.02 8.53 13.07
N ASN A 310 11.91 7.67 13.55
CA ASN A 310 13.16 8.05 14.19
C ASN A 310 14.26 8.36 13.15
N ILE A 311 13.96 9.26 12.22
CA ILE A 311 14.90 9.66 11.18
C ILE A 311 15.99 10.54 11.79
N THR A 312 17.23 10.06 11.78
CA THR A 312 18.43 10.79 12.23
C THR A 312 19.49 10.88 11.14
N VAL A 313 19.05 10.63 9.90
CA VAL A 313 19.91 10.66 8.70
C VAL A 313 19.39 11.69 7.71
N ARG A 314 20.30 12.20 6.85
CA ARG A 314 20.00 13.22 5.84
C ARG A 314 20.05 12.61 4.45
N ARG A 315 19.34 13.26 3.50
CA ARG A 315 19.25 12.90 2.08
C ARG A 315 18.50 11.60 1.83
N ILE A 316 17.92 11.51 0.66
CA ILE A 316 17.00 10.41 0.29
C ILE A 316 17.64 9.01 0.40
N LYS A 317 18.90 8.83 -0.02
CA LYS A 317 19.57 7.51 -0.02
C LYS A 317 19.63 6.90 1.38
N LYS A 318 20.04 7.70 2.39
CA LYS A 318 20.08 7.23 3.78
C LYS A 318 18.69 7.08 4.38
N THR A 319 17.75 7.96 4.02
CA THR A 319 16.34 7.83 4.43
C THR A 319 15.75 6.54 3.88
N LYS A 320 15.99 6.22 2.59
CA LYS A 320 15.59 4.96 1.97
C LYS A 320 16.21 3.74 2.69
N THR A 321 17.52 3.82 3.02
CA THR A 321 18.20 2.80 3.83
C THR A 321 17.48 2.56 5.17
N HIS A 322 17.12 3.62 5.88
CA HIS A 322 16.40 3.53 7.16
C HIS A 322 15.02 2.87 6.98
N VAL A 323 14.26 3.29 5.99
CA VAL A 323 12.93 2.74 5.68
C VAL A 323 13.01 1.26 5.32
N LEU A 324 13.94 0.87 4.43
CA LEU A 324 14.12 -0.52 4.01
C LEU A 324 14.53 -1.42 5.19
N LEU A 325 15.47 -0.97 6.04
CA LEU A 325 15.84 -1.71 7.25
C LEU A 325 14.65 -1.91 8.20
N SER A 326 13.79 -0.91 8.37
CA SER A 326 12.57 -1.04 9.16
C SER A 326 11.60 -2.09 8.58
N CYS A 327 11.39 -2.08 7.26
CA CYS A 327 10.54 -3.06 6.56
C CYS A 327 11.12 -4.48 6.61
N ILE A 328 12.42 -4.64 6.34
CA ILE A 328 13.13 -5.92 6.44
C ILE A 328 13.03 -6.47 7.87
N THR A 329 13.19 -5.61 8.88
CA THR A 329 13.07 -6.01 10.30
C THR A 329 11.67 -6.52 10.62
N LEU A 330 10.62 -5.89 10.10
CA LEU A 330 9.24 -6.33 10.28
C LEU A 330 9.01 -7.73 9.70
N ILE A 331 9.45 -7.96 8.47
CA ILE A 331 9.26 -9.23 7.78
C ILE A 331 10.08 -10.34 8.45
N ALA A 332 11.38 -10.09 8.67
CA ALA A 332 12.27 -11.07 9.29
C ALA A 332 11.83 -11.44 10.71
N GLY A 333 11.37 -10.47 11.51
CA GLY A 333 10.81 -10.71 12.83
C GLY A 333 9.52 -11.55 12.77
N THR A 334 8.66 -11.32 11.79
CA THR A 334 7.45 -12.12 11.59
C THR A 334 7.78 -13.56 11.17
N ILE A 335 8.75 -13.76 10.27
CA ILE A 335 9.23 -15.10 9.90
C ILE A 335 9.78 -15.83 11.13
N ALA A 336 10.66 -15.18 11.90
CA ALA A 336 11.25 -15.79 13.08
C ALA A 336 10.20 -16.19 14.12
N ALA A 337 9.21 -15.34 14.39
CA ALA A 337 8.11 -15.65 15.30
C ALA A 337 7.27 -16.86 14.83
N ASN A 338 6.96 -16.94 13.54
CA ASN A 338 6.20 -18.07 12.99
C ASN A 338 7.00 -19.39 13.06
N LEU A 339 8.29 -19.37 12.78
CA LEU A 339 9.14 -20.56 12.87
C LEU A 339 9.27 -21.06 14.32
N SER A 340 9.44 -20.18 15.29
CA SER A 340 9.48 -20.54 16.72
C SER A 340 8.16 -21.18 17.17
N PHE A 341 7.04 -20.60 16.78
CA PHE A 341 5.70 -21.11 17.12
C PHE A 341 5.40 -22.48 16.50
N THR A 342 5.93 -22.74 15.29
CA THR A 342 5.79 -24.05 14.62
C THR A 342 6.62 -25.13 15.31
N GLN A 343 7.83 -24.79 15.79
CA GLN A 343 8.68 -25.71 16.55
C GLN A 343 8.08 -26.08 17.90
N GLU A 344 7.51 -25.10 18.63
CA GLU A 344 6.83 -25.37 19.91
C GLU A 344 5.60 -26.26 19.78
N LYS A 345 4.88 -26.22 18.64
CA LYS A 345 3.74 -27.10 18.37
C LYS A 345 4.13 -28.52 17.95
N ALA A 346 5.35 -28.69 17.45
CA ALA A 346 5.88 -29.97 16.98
C ALA A 346 6.65 -30.74 18.07
N ALA A 347 6.99 -30.10 19.19
CA ALA A 347 7.63 -30.67 20.37
C ALA A 347 6.59 -31.05 21.43
#